data_e59c0fb00a820288c49bfcc6231d9c3c
#
_entry.id   e59c0fb00a820288c49bfcc6231d9c3c
#
_cell.length_a   1.000
_cell.length_b   1.000
_cell.length_c   1.000
_cell.angle_alpha   90.00
_cell.angle_beta   90.00
_cell.angle_gamma   90.00
#
_symmetry.space_group_name_H-M   'P 1'
#
loop_
_entity.id
_entity.type
_entity.pdbx_description
1 polymer ?
#
loop_
_entity_poly.entity_id
_entity_poly.type
_entity_poly.pdbx_seq_one_letter_code
_entity_poly.pdbx_strand_id
1 'polypeptide(L)'
;MNEVQIQEISKKIRESGVTLINDFLNTEQFELANSALEYIVKHGIKKDDMQGVFPVFLKSSIIKLLKFEFGKLKKSFLLKKIAKDLQFKQIAEKIFDHEAELHTLDSYYSKKSNEFVIPWHNDIGYHDSKFHGYFMEKDDFYAAAASTINLKKTKVGGRGIKFFIYMTDVESENGCMSLIPYSHHIVKVITSLMLEKKIKLESYWHLKDLRALVLKDPIKNLVRDKVGNEKLNIFLNSSEFTKQNANANANDTCEFDYKMKKGGAVIFDELVVHRGSAPNKHGRLVLRYHYHKKI
;
A
#
# COMPACT_ATOMS: atom_id res chain seq x y z
N MET A 1 -6.99 11.38 -17.74
CA MET A 1 -7.13 10.02 -18.34
C MET A 1 -8.49 9.90 -19.00
N ASN A 2 -8.62 9.02 -20.02
CA ASN A 2 -9.93 8.73 -20.61
C ASN A 2 -10.57 7.49 -19.95
N GLU A 3 -11.86 7.24 -20.24
CA GLU A 3 -12.62 6.14 -19.62
C GLU A 3 -12.03 4.76 -19.94
N VAL A 4 -11.47 4.57 -21.13
CA VAL A 4 -10.83 3.30 -21.51
C VAL A 4 -9.62 3.00 -20.64
N GLN A 5 -8.77 4.00 -20.39
CA GLN A 5 -7.61 3.88 -19.51
C GLN A 5 -8.02 3.57 -18.06
N ILE A 6 -9.08 4.21 -17.56
CA ILE A 6 -9.62 3.93 -16.22
C ILE A 6 -10.10 2.48 -16.12
N GLN A 7 -10.79 2.00 -17.14
CA GLN A 7 -11.27 0.62 -17.19
C GLN A 7 -10.12 -0.40 -17.22
N GLU A 8 -9.10 -0.16 -18.02
CA GLU A 8 -7.92 -1.03 -18.10
C GLU A 8 -7.15 -1.09 -16.75
N ILE A 9 -6.90 0.06 -16.13
CA ILE A 9 -6.26 0.15 -14.82
C ILE A 9 -7.08 -0.64 -13.79
N SER A 10 -8.38 -0.37 -13.75
CA SER A 10 -9.28 -1.00 -12.78
C SER A 10 -9.37 -2.51 -13.00
N LYS A 11 -9.38 -2.97 -14.26
CA LYS A 11 -9.36 -4.39 -14.60
C LYS A 11 -8.08 -5.04 -14.10
N LYS A 12 -6.91 -4.49 -14.42
CA LYS A 12 -5.61 -5.01 -13.98
C LYS A 12 -5.52 -5.14 -12.47
N ILE A 13 -5.97 -4.11 -11.73
CA ILE A 13 -5.94 -4.14 -10.27
C ILE A 13 -6.90 -5.19 -9.72
N ARG A 14 -8.09 -5.36 -10.28
CA ARG A 14 -9.00 -6.42 -9.84
C ARG A 14 -8.45 -7.83 -10.11
N GLU A 15 -7.74 -8.01 -11.22
CA GLU A 15 -7.17 -9.30 -11.63
C GLU A 15 -5.88 -9.62 -10.87
N SER A 16 -4.87 -8.77 -10.98
CA SER A 16 -3.53 -9.03 -10.45
C SER A 16 -3.23 -8.35 -9.10
N GLY A 17 -4.05 -7.37 -8.71
CA GLY A 17 -3.85 -6.58 -7.51
C GLY A 17 -2.95 -5.37 -7.70
N VAL A 18 -2.26 -5.26 -8.82
CA VAL A 18 -1.26 -4.20 -9.06
C VAL A 18 -1.23 -3.78 -10.52
N THR A 19 -0.91 -2.52 -10.77
CA THR A 19 -0.57 -2.00 -12.11
C THR A 19 0.49 -0.92 -12.01
N LEU A 20 1.25 -0.80 -13.10
CA LEU A 20 2.30 0.21 -13.28
C LEU A 20 1.87 1.17 -14.37
N ILE A 21 2.14 2.43 -14.15
CA ILE A 21 1.92 3.47 -15.16
C ILE A 21 3.16 4.34 -15.20
N ASN A 22 3.95 4.19 -16.25
CA ASN A 22 5.05 5.09 -16.54
C ASN A 22 4.48 6.46 -16.94
N ASP A 23 5.23 7.52 -16.68
CA ASP A 23 4.84 8.90 -17.05
C ASP A 23 3.41 9.26 -16.58
N PHE A 24 3.08 8.82 -15.36
CA PHE A 24 1.74 9.01 -14.80
C PHE A 24 1.42 10.49 -14.55
N LEU A 25 2.40 11.25 -14.05
CA LEU A 25 2.35 12.69 -14.00
C LEU A 25 2.97 13.27 -15.27
N ASN A 26 2.29 14.20 -15.91
CA ASN A 26 2.96 15.03 -16.91
C ASN A 26 3.96 15.98 -16.22
N THR A 27 4.78 16.67 -17.02
CA THR A 27 5.83 17.55 -16.51
C THR A 27 5.29 18.62 -15.57
N GLU A 28 4.19 19.27 -15.92
CA GLU A 28 3.58 20.33 -15.09
C GLU A 28 3.09 19.77 -13.75
N GLN A 29 2.41 18.65 -13.77
CA GLN A 29 1.92 17.96 -12.56
C GLN A 29 3.06 17.49 -11.67
N PHE A 30 4.14 16.98 -12.28
CA PHE A 30 5.33 16.55 -11.56
C PHE A 30 6.00 17.73 -10.84
N GLU A 31 6.26 18.82 -11.55
CA GLU A 31 6.88 20.02 -10.95
C GLU A 31 6.00 20.63 -9.86
N LEU A 32 4.69 20.63 -10.06
CA LEU A 32 3.75 21.08 -9.04
C LEU A 32 3.80 20.23 -7.78
N ALA A 33 3.80 18.90 -7.94
CA ALA A 33 3.91 17.93 -6.84
C ALA A 33 5.26 18.06 -6.13
N ASN A 34 6.36 18.12 -6.90
CA ASN A 34 7.71 18.25 -6.38
C ASN A 34 7.86 19.53 -5.54
N SER A 35 7.44 20.67 -6.07
CA SER A 35 7.45 21.94 -5.34
C SER A 35 6.61 21.91 -4.06
N ALA A 36 5.47 21.20 -4.09
CA ALA A 36 4.64 21.04 -2.90
C ALA A 36 5.33 20.18 -1.83
N LEU A 37 5.98 19.10 -2.25
CA LEU A 37 6.67 18.16 -1.36
C LEU A 37 7.99 18.74 -0.82
N GLU A 38 8.77 19.42 -1.64
CA GLU A 38 9.99 20.11 -1.17
C GLU A 38 9.68 21.07 -0.03
N TYR A 39 8.61 21.84 -0.16
CA TYR A 39 8.18 22.74 0.89
C TYR A 39 7.83 21.98 2.18
N ILE A 40 7.08 20.88 2.07
CA ILE A 40 6.69 20.03 3.21
C ILE A 40 7.93 19.40 3.83
N VAL A 41 8.81 18.83 3.01
CA VAL A 41 10.06 18.21 3.44
C VAL A 41 10.97 19.21 4.13
N LYS A 42 11.16 20.38 3.55
CA LYS A 42 12.06 21.42 4.09
C LYS A 42 11.62 21.96 5.46
N HIS A 43 10.30 22.03 5.70
CA HIS A 43 9.74 22.66 6.90
C HIS A 43 9.16 21.65 7.92
N GLY A 44 9.06 20.39 7.57
CA GLY A 44 8.40 19.36 8.39
C GLY A 44 9.27 18.20 8.86
N ILE A 45 10.45 17.99 8.27
CA ILE A 45 11.33 16.87 8.63
C ILE A 45 12.35 17.31 9.67
N LYS A 46 12.32 16.70 10.85
CA LYS A 46 13.49 16.70 11.71
C LYS A 46 14.57 15.87 11.05
N LYS A 47 15.79 16.40 10.98
CA LYS A 47 16.95 15.79 10.31
C LYS A 47 17.28 14.35 10.77
N ASP A 48 16.72 13.92 11.90
CA ASP A 48 17.06 12.67 12.57
C ASP A 48 16.02 11.54 12.36
N ASP A 49 14.87 11.83 11.77
CA ASP A 49 13.87 10.80 11.50
C ASP A 49 14.26 9.98 10.27
N MET A 50 14.55 8.70 10.49
CA MET A 50 14.95 7.76 9.43
C MET A 50 13.81 7.46 8.44
N GLN A 51 12.56 7.70 8.82
CA GLN A 51 11.37 7.61 7.98
C GLN A 51 10.44 8.77 8.31
N GLY A 52 10.32 9.72 7.41
CA GLY A 52 9.32 10.78 7.54
C GLY A 52 8.02 10.38 6.84
N VAL A 53 7.01 9.98 7.58
CA VAL A 53 5.63 10.00 7.08
C VAL A 53 5.08 11.38 7.38
N PHE A 54 4.76 12.14 6.32
CA PHE A 54 4.13 13.44 6.48
C PHE A 54 2.64 13.32 6.19
N PRO A 55 1.83 13.06 7.22
CA PRO A 55 0.41 13.13 7.03
C PRO A 55 0.03 14.57 6.73
N VAL A 56 -0.52 14.79 5.58
CA VAL A 56 -1.20 16.04 5.28
C VAL A 56 -2.56 15.97 5.96
N PHE A 57 -2.60 16.29 7.24
CA PHE A 57 -3.83 16.27 8.02
C PHE A 57 -4.80 17.34 7.53
N LEU A 58 -5.83 16.88 6.86
CA LEU A 58 -6.88 17.74 6.30
C LEU A 58 -8.13 17.81 7.19
N LYS A 59 -8.19 16.99 8.23
CA LYS A 59 -9.19 17.06 9.30
C LYS A 59 -8.48 17.45 10.58
N SER A 60 -8.10 18.71 10.73
CA SER A 60 -7.57 19.20 11.99
C SER A 60 -8.61 20.05 12.69
N SER A 61 -8.67 19.93 14.02
CA SER A 61 -9.39 20.88 14.87
C SER A 61 -8.86 22.30 14.62
N ILE A 62 -9.71 23.30 14.76
CA ILE A 62 -9.39 24.73 14.59
C ILE A 62 -8.09 25.15 15.31
N ILE A 63 -7.79 24.54 16.47
CA ILE A 63 -6.57 24.79 17.25
C ILE A 63 -5.30 24.32 16.50
N LYS A 64 -5.37 23.24 15.74
CA LYS A 64 -4.27 22.77 14.89
C LYS A 64 -4.15 23.60 13.62
N LEU A 65 -5.25 24.13 13.10
CA LEU A 65 -5.27 25.06 11.97
C LEU A 65 -4.49 26.37 12.27
N LEU A 66 -4.62 26.88 13.47
CA LEU A 66 -3.92 28.12 13.91
C LEU A 66 -2.40 27.94 14.07
N LYS A 67 -1.94 26.72 14.23
CA LYS A 67 -0.51 26.37 14.25
C LYS A 67 0.02 25.89 12.89
N PHE A 68 -0.84 25.78 11.92
CA PHE A 68 -0.47 25.34 10.56
C PHE A 68 -0.05 26.54 9.73
N GLU A 69 1.13 26.48 9.17
CA GLU A 69 1.56 27.45 8.18
C GLU A 69 0.61 27.39 6.97
N PHE A 70 0.00 28.52 6.62
CA PHE A 70 -0.90 28.64 5.46
C PHE A 70 -0.31 28.04 4.17
N GLY A 71 1.05 28.06 4.04
CA GLY A 71 1.75 27.43 2.93
C GLY A 71 1.55 25.93 2.83
N LYS A 72 1.54 25.19 3.95
CA LYS A 72 1.30 23.74 3.96
C LYS A 72 -0.12 23.40 3.52
N LEU A 73 -1.10 24.18 3.95
CA LEU A 73 -2.49 24.01 3.55
C LEU A 73 -2.66 24.25 2.04
N LYS A 74 -2.09 25.33 1.50
CA LYS A 74 -2.12 25.62 0.06
C LYS A 74 -1.51 24.48 -0.77
N LYS A 75 -0.36 23.96 -0.34
CA LYS A 75 0.32 22.84 -1.02
C LYS A 75 -0.50 21.55 -0.99
N SER A 76 -1.19 21.30 0.12
CA SER A 76 -2.12 20.18 0.25
C SER A 76 -3.29 20.27 -0.75
N PHE A 77 -3.85 21.43 -0.96
CA PHE A 77 -4.90 21.64 -1.96
C PHE A 77 -4.41 21.39 -3.39
N LEU A 78 -3.18 21.79 -3.69
CA LEU A 78 -2.57 21.52 -5.00
C LEU A 78 -2.42 20.00 -5.25
N LEU A 79 -1.95 19.25 -4.26
CA LEU A 79 -1.84 17.78 -4.37
C LEU A 79 -3.22 17.11 -4.56
N LYS A 80 -4.25 17.62 -3.87
CA LYS A 80 -5.63 17.14 -4.09
C LYS A 80 -6.15 17.45 -5.50
N LYS A 81 -5.77 18.62 -6.05
CA LYS A 81 -6.13 18.98 -7.42
C LYS A 81 -5.54 17.96 -8.40
N ILE A 82 -4.27 17.58 -8.26
CA ILE A 82 -3.64 16.54 -9.07
C ILE A 82 -4.46 15.24 -9.04
N ALA A 83 -4.87 14.79 -7.85
CA ALA A 83 -5.68 13.58 -7.73
C ALA A 83 -7.03 13.69 -8.43
N LYS A 84 -7.65 14.87 -8.41
CA LYS A 84 -8.90 15.15 -9.11
C LYS A 84 -8.70 15.14 -10.63
N ASP A 85 -7.67 15.84 -11.11
CA ASP A 85 -7.36 15.95 -12.54
C ASP A 85 -7.00 14.58 -13.15
N LEU A 86 -6.37 13.70 -12.38
CA LEU A 86 -6.02 12.33 -12.76
C LEU A 86 -7.11 11.30 -12.45
N GLN A 87 -8.23 11.73 -11.93
CA GLN A 87 -9.43 10.89 -11.71
C GLN A 87 -9.20 9.69 -10.77
N PHE A 88 -8.35 9.83 -9.75
CA PHE A 88 -8.05 8.75 -8.80
C PHE A 88 -9.29 8.19 -8.11
N LYS A 89 -10.23 9.07 -7.76
CA LYS A 89 -11.49 8.65 -7.16
C LYS A 89 -12.27 7.74 -8.09
N GLN A 90 -12.38 8.09 -9.36
CA GLN A 90 -13.10 7.29 -10.36
C GLN A 90 -12.45 5.92 -10.59
N ILE A 91 -11.10 5.86 -10.60
CA ILE A 91 -10.37 4.59 -10.66
C ILE A 91 -10.73 3.73 -9.45
N ALA A 92 -10.68 4.29 -8.25
CA ALA A 92 -11.00 3.57 -7.02
C ALA A 92 -12.48 3.10 -7.00
N GLU A 93 -13.41 3.95 -7.38
CA GLU A 93 -14.83 3.60 -7.49
C GLU A 93 -15.07 2.47 -8.47
N LYS A 94 -14.39 2.50 -9.62
CA LYS A 94 -14.48 1.43 -10.61
C LYS A 94 -13.94 0.10 -10.08
N ILE A 95 -12.85 0.14 -9.28
CA ILE A 95 -12.26 -1.06 -8.67
C ILE A 95 -13.20 -1.63 -7.60
N PHE A 96 -13.78 -0.78 -6.77
CA PHE A 96 -14.64 -1.17 -5.66
C PHE A 96 -16.06 -1.55 -6.10
N ASP A 97 -16.46 -1.13 -7.30
CA ASP A 97 -17.87 -1.12 -7.71
C ASP A 97 -18.76 -0.43 -6.66
N HIS A 98 -18.22 0.66 -6.11
CA HIS A 98 -18.83 1.41 -5.00
C HIS A 98 -18.19 2.79 -4.86
N GLU A 99 -18.87 3.69 -4.16
CA GLU A 99 -18.33 5.01 -3.81
C GLU A 99 -16.97 4.89 -3.09
N ALA A 100 -16.02 5.76 -3.46
CA ALA A 100 -14.70 5.84 -2.83
C ALA A 100 -14.46 7.21 -2.22
N GLU A 101 -13.68 7.25 -1.14
CA GLU A 101 -13.24 8.48 -0.50
C GLU A 101 -11.72 8.50 -0.30
N LEU A 102 -11.15 9.68 -0.38
CA LEU A 102 -9.73 9.87 -0.06
C LEU A 102 -9.54 9.74 1.46
N HIS A 103 -8.94 8.65 1.87
CA HIS A 103 -8.64 8.35 3.27
C HIS A 103 -7.36 9.05 3.74
N THR A 104 -6.27 8.90 2.97
CA THR A 104 -4.97 9.46 3.32
C THR A 104 -4.31 10.09 2.10
N LEU A 105 -3.71 11.25 2.32
CA LEU A 105 -2.78 11.91 1.40
C LEU A 105 -1.53 12.22 2.21
N ASP A 106 -0.44 11.57 1.89
CA ASP A 106 0.83 11.75 2.58
C ASP A 106 2.02 11.54 1.64
N SER A 107 3.21 11.69 2.17
CA SER A 107 4.44 11.41 1.45
C SER A 107 5.42 10.68 2.36
N TYR A 108 6.24 9.82 1.74
CA TYR A 108 7.33 9.13 2.42
C TYR A 108 8.66 9.61 1.87
N TYR A 109 9.52 10.06 2.76
CA TYR A 109 10.92 10.22 2.45
C TYR A 109 11.71 9.16 3.21
N SER A 110 12.41 8.30 2.48
CA SER A 110 13.35 7.34 3.05
C SER A 110 14.76 7.80 2.71
N LYS A 111 15.59 8.00 3.74
CA LYS A 111 17.00 8.32 3.54
C LYS A 111 17.72 7.14 2.89
N LYS A 112 18.86 7.42 2.26
CA LYS A 112 19.78 6.37 1.83
C LYS A 112 20.10 5.45 3.01
N SER A 113 19.85 4.16 2.84
CA SER A 113 20.07 3.12 3.85
C SER A 113 20.21 1.77 3.19
N ASN A 114 20.87 0.85 3.87
CA ASN A 114 20.93 -0.56 3.48
C ASN A 114 19.88 -1.42 4.21
N GLU A 115 19.02 -0.81 5.00
CA GLU A 115 17.99 -1.48 5.75
C GLU A 115 16.64 -1.43 5.01
N PHE A 116 15.83 -2.44 5.19
CA PHE A 116 14.46 -2.43 4.69
C PHE A 116 13.67 -1.25 5.23
N VAL A 117 12.83 -0.68 4.37
CA VAL A 117 11.83 0.25 4.82
C VAL A 117 10.73 -0.49 5.57
N ILE A 118 10.19 -1.55 4.97
CA ILE A 118 9.19 -2.44 5.59
C ILE A 118 9.35 -3.83 4.96
N PRO A 119 9.38 -4.92 5.76
CA PRO A 119 9.47 -6.29 5.26
C PRO A 119 8.22 -6.72 4.49
N TRP A 120 8.22 -7.90 3.90
CA TRP A 120 7.07 -8.45 3.20
C TRP A 120 5.83 -8.55 4.09
N HIS A 121 4.76 -7.85 3.73
CA HIS A 121 3.51 -7.77 4.48
C HIS A 121 2.33 -7.47 3.56
N ASN A 122 1.13 -7.58 4.10
CA ASN A 122 -0.09 -6.98 3.55
C ASN A 122 -0.61 -5.92 4.54
N ASP A 123 -1.52 -5.07 4.11
CA ASP A 123 -2.00 -3.96 4.95
C ASP A 123 -3.33 -4.24 5.67
N ILE A 124 -3.67 -5.50 5.86
CA ILE A 124 -4.86 -5.84 6.65
C ILE A 124 -4.57 -5.80 8.14
N GLY A 125 -5.32 -4.98 8.84
CA GLY A 125 -5.42 -5.00 10.29
C GLY A 125 -6.67 -5.71 10.77
N TYR A 126 -6.57 -6.32 11.93
CA TYR A 126 -7.70 -6.92 12.63
C TYR A 126 -8.12 -6.00 13.76
N HIS A 127 -9.42 -5.79 13.89
CA HIS A 127 -9.97 -4.85 14.85
C HIS A 127 -10.97 -5.54 15.75
N ASP A 128 -10.75 -5.39 17.05
CA ASP A 128 -11.82 -5.52 18.01
C ASP A 128 -12.17 -4.14 18.57
N SER A 129 -13.26 -4.03 19.32
CA SER A 129 -13.75 -2.74 19.82
C SER A 129 -12.80 -2.06 20.83
N LYS A 130 -11.77 -2.75 21.29
CA LYS A 130 -10.84 -2.22 22.30
C LYS A 130 -9.66 -1.48 21.67
N PHE A 131 -9.30 -1.80 20.46
CA PHE A 131 -8.01 -1.44 19.88
C PHE A 131 -8.08 -0.59 18.60
N HIS A 132 -9.22 -0.03 18.26
CA HIS A 132 -9.33 0.94 17.15
C HIS A 132 -8.54 0.57 15.89
N GLY A 133 -8.52 -0.71 15.54
CA GLY A 133 -7.83 -1.15 14.35
C GLY A 133 -6.46 -1.77 14.56
N TYR A 134 -6.05 -1.97 15.79
CA TYR A 134 -4.76 -2.59 16.12
C TYR A 134 -4.93 -3.98 16.69
N PHE A 135 -3.99 -4.83 16.36
CA PHE A 135 -3.78 -6.10 17.02
C PHE A 135 -2.62 -5.96 18.01
N MET A 136 -2.93 -5.51 19.20
CA MET A 136 -1.92 -5.10 20.17
C MET A 136 -1.23 -6.24 20.90
N GLU A 137 -1.69 -7.47 20.72
CA GLU A 137 -1.08 -8.64 21.36
C GLU A 137 0.25 -9.06 20.71
N LYS A 138 0.60 -8.45 19.58
CA LYS A 138 1.83 -8.70 18.85
C LYS A 138 2.61 -7.41 18.78
N ASP A 139 3.70 -7.32 19.48
CA ASP A 139 4.51 -6.11 19.65
C ASP A 139 5.03 -5.51 18.34
N ASP A 140 5.17 -6.34 17.32
CA ASP A 140 5.64 -5.97 15.99
C ASP A 140 4.51 -5.72 15.00
N PHE A 141 3.26 -5.80 15.42
CA PHE A 141 2.14 -5.52 14.55
C PHE A 141 1.93 -4.03 14.42
N TYR A 142 2.29 -3.52 13.28
CA TYR A 142 2.08 -2.15 12.90
C TYR A 142 0.78 -2.01 12.11
N ALA A 143 -0.22 -1.47 12.74
CA ALA A 143 -1.48 -1.19 12.09
C ALA A 143 -1.56 0.24 11.57
N ALA A 144 -0.87 0.54 10.54
CA ALA A 144 -1.37 1.53 9.60
C ALA A 144 -2.37 0.87 8.66
N ALA A 145 -3.10 -0.08 9.18
CA ALA A 145 -3.98 -0.90 8.39
C ALA A 145 -5.08 -0.06 7.79
N ALA A 146 -5.02 0.04 6.54
CA ALA A 146 -5.95 0.74 5.74
C ALA A 146 -7.28 -0.02 5.64
N SER A 147 -7.24 -1.34 5.72
CA SER A 147 -8.41 -2.19 5.88
C SER A 147 -8.41 -2.88 7.21
N THR A 148 -9.52 -2.78 7.89
CA THR A 148 -9.73 -3.37 9.19
C THR A 148 -10.84 -4.40 9.13
N ILE A 149 -10.58 -5.59 9.64
CA ILE A 149 -11.62 -6.58 9.84
C ILE A 149 -12.29 -6.27 11.17
N ASN A 150 -13.54 -5.87 11.11
CA ASN A 150 -14.33 -5.70 12.31
C ASN A 150 -14.90 -7.05 12.76
N LEU A 151 -14.27 -7.64 13.76
CA LEU A 151 -14.62 -8.96 14.29
C LEU A 151 -16.02 -9.04 14.87
N LYS A 152 -16.54 -7.95 15.42
CA LYS A 152 -17.91 -7.92 15.96
C LYS A 152 -18.98 -7.85 14.90
N LYS A 153 -18.68 -7.17 13.79
CA LYS A 153 -19.64 -6.99 12.69
C LYS A 153 -19.48 -8.03 11.59
N THR A 154 -18.51 -8.95 11.72
CA THR A 154 -18.18 -9.95 10.68
C THR A 154 -17.98 -9.35 9.28
N LYS A 155 -17.61 -8.06 9.22
CA LYS A 155 -17.38 -7.35 7.97
C LYS A 155 -15.89 -7.06 7.84
N VAL A 156 -15.38 -7.31 6.65
CA VAL A 156 -14.10 -6.75 6.25
C VAL A 156 -14.31 -5.23 6.19
N GLY A 157 -13.63 -4.48 7.04
CA GLY A 157 -13.59 -3.03 6.97
C GLY A 157 -13.02 -2.58 5.65
N GLY A 158 -13.05 -1.30 5.38
CA GLY A 158 -12.75 -0.73 4.06
C GLY A 158 -11.67 -1.46 3.29
N ARG A 159 -11.89 -1.62 2.02
CA ARG A 159 -10.87 -2.05 1.07
C ARG A 159 -10.21 -0.79 0.52
N GLY A 160 -8.89 -0.77 0.50
CA GLY A 160 -8.11 0.38 0.09
C GLY A 160 -7.36 0.16 -1.22
N ILE A 161 -7.26 1.23 -2.00
CA ILE A 161 -6.40 1.30 -3.18
C ILE A 161 -5.36 2.39 -2.94
N LYS A 162 -4.10 2.05 -3.11
CA LYS A 162 -2.97 2.96 -2.95
C LYS A 162 -2.41 3.37 -4.30
N PHE A 163 -2.21 4.66 -4.46
CA PHE A 163 -1.50 5.27 -5.59
C PHE A 163 -0.16 5.76 -5.05
N PHE A 164 0.91 5.04 -5.37
CA PHE A 164 2.28 5.42 -5.02
C PHE A 164 2.92 6.08 -6.22
N ILE A 165 3.13 7.39 -6.15
CA ILE A 165 3.75 8.17 -7.20
C ILE A 165 5.20 8.43 -6.79
N TYR A 166 6.13 7.97 -7.60
CA TYR A 166 7.54 8.16 -7.32
C TYR A 166 8.01 9.54 -7.75
N MET A 167 8.55 10.29 -6.81
CA MET A 167 9.17 11.60 -7.05
C MET A 167 10.69 11.48 -7.28
N THR A 168 11.23 10.29 -7.13
CA THR A 168 12.61 9.91 -7.42
C THR A 168 12.61 8.62 -8.23
N ASP A 169 13.64 8.40 -9.05
CA ASP A 169 13.82 7.10 -9.72
C ASP A 169 14.01 5.98 -8.70
N VAL A 170 13.39 4.83 -8.95
CA VAL A 170 13.53 3.64 -8.10
C VAL A 170 13.85 2.41 -8.95
N GLU A 171 14.73 1.58 -8.43
CA GLU A 171 15.23 0.36 -9.05
C GLU A 171 15.25 -0.77 -8.02
N SER A 172 15.47 -2.01 -8.46
CA SER A 172 15.51 -3.19 -7.57
C SER A 172 16.44 -2.99 -6.38
N GLU A 173 17.60 -2.39 -6.61
CA GLU A 173 18.60 -2.09 -5.58
C GLU A 173 18.46 -0.69 -4.98
N ASN A 174 17.40 0.04 -5.27
CA ASN A 174 17.23 1.40 -4.80
C ASN A 174 15.78 1.79 -4.56
N GLY A 175 15.20 1.21 -3.53
CA GLY A 175 13.95 1.67 -2.95
C GLY A 175 12.69 1.38 -3.76
N CYS A 176 12.71 0.49 -4.75
CA CYS A 176 11.48 0.08 -5.42
C CYS A 176 10.55 -0.66 -4.45
N MET A 177 9.28 -0.73 -4.78
CA MET A 177 8.37 -1.67 -4.16
C MET A 177 8.42 -2.99 -4.89
N SER A 178 8.29 -4.07 -4.12
CA SER A 178 8.06 -5.40 -4.64
C SER A 178 6.66 -5.83 -4.22
N LEU A 179 5.87 -6.36 -5.17
CA LEU A 179 4.48 -6.77 -4.91
C LEU A 179 4.23 -8.13 -5.56
N ILE A 180 3.73 -9.10 -4.81
CA ILE A 180 3.41 -10.44 -5.33
C ILE A 180 2.04 -10.39 -6.01
N PRO A 181 1.96 -10.52 -7.34
CA PRO A 181 0.68 -10.49 -8.05
C PRO A 181 -0.26 -11.57 -7.53
N TYR A 182 -1.56 -11.31 -7.61
CA TYR A 182 -2.65 -12.21 -7.19
C TYR A 182 -2.71 -12.52 -5.68
N SER A 183 -1.72 -12.12 -4.88
CA SER A 183 -1.69 -12.40 -3.43
C SER A 183 -2.88 -11.79 -2.68
N HIS A 184 -3.48 -10.69 -3.17
CA HIS A 184 -4.69 -10.10 -2.60
C HIS A 184 -5.88 -11.07 -2.60
N HIS A 185 -6.00 -11.95 -3.59
CA HIS A 185 -7.05 -12.97 -3.59
C HIS A 185 -6.83 -13.99 -2.46
N ILE A 186 -5.58 -14.37 -2.22
CA ILE A 186 -5.23 -15.32 -1.17
C ILE A 186 -5.49 -14.71 0.21
N VAL A 187 -5.01 -13.49 0.42
CA VAL A 187 -5.24 -12.75 1.67
C VAL A 187 -6.74 -12.59 1.93
N LYS A 188 -7.55 -12.28 0.89
CA LYS A 188 -9.00 -12.21 1.00
C LYS A 188 -9.65 -13.53 1.41
N VAL A 189 -9.18 -14.65 0.87
CA VAL A 189 -9.68 -15.98 1.25
C VAL A 189 -9.32 -16.31 2.68
N ILE A 190 -8.08 -16.09 3.10
CA ILE A 190 -7.63 -16.30 4.48
C ILE A 190 -8.47 -15.47 5.44
N THR A 191 -8.72 -14.21 5.12
CA THR A 191 -9.61 -13.33 5.88
C THR A 191 -11.02 -13.93 6.02
N SER A 192 -11.59 -14.42 4.92
CA SER A 192 -12.91 -15.07 4.95
C SER A 192 -12.91 -16.33 5.82
N LEU A 193 -11.87 -17.15 5.74
CA LEU A 193 -11.75 -18.38 6.56
C LEU A 193 -11.65 -18.04 8.07
N MET A 194 -11.00 -16.93 8.43
CA MET A 194 -11.00 -16.45 9.81
C MET A 194 -12.40 -16.01 10.27
N LEU A 195 -13.10 -15.24 9.44
CA LEU A 195 -14.47 -14.80 9.74
C LEU A 195 -15.45 -15.98 9.84
N GLU A 196 -15.26 -17.01 9.00
CA GLU A 196 -16.01 -18.26 9.04
C GLU A 196 -15.59 -19.20 10.19
N LYS A 197 -14.61 -18.79 11.01
CA LYS A 197 -14.02 -19.59 12.11
C LYS A 197 -13.41 -20.92 11.67
N LYS A 198 -13.04 -21.04 10.39
CA LYS A 198 -12.38 -22.23 9.84
C LYS A 198 -10.90 -22.28 10.14
N ILE A 199 -10.31 -21.16 10.44
CA ILE A 199 -8.93 -21.02 10.90
C ILE A 199 -8.89 -20.07 12.11
N LYS A 200 -7.82 -20.18 12.88
CA LYS A 200 -7.60 -19.35 14.06
C LYS A 200 -7.54 -17.88 13.64
N LEU A 201 -8.14 -17.02 14.44
CA LEU A 201 -8.05 -15.60 14.29
C LEU A 201 -6.68 -15.12 14.80
N GLU A 202 -5.79 -14.86 13.86
CA GLU A 202 -4.44 -14.37 14.12
C GLU A 202 -4.07 -13.30 13.09
N SER A 203 -3.01 -12.55 13.40
CA SER A 203 -2.42 -11.64 12.44
C SER A 203 -1.59 -12.43 11.44
N TYR A 204 -2.09 -12.55 10.21
CA TYR A 204 -1.34 -13.08 9.07
C TYR A 204 -0.78 -11.92 8.23
N TRP A 205 -0.16 -10.99 8.89
CA TRP A 205 0.31 -9.76 8.28
C TRP A 205 1.58 -9.97 7.46
N HIS A 206 2.56 -10.69 8.00
CA HIS A 206 3.80 -10.99 7.30
C HIS A 206 3.68 -12.15 6.31
N LEU A 207 4.48 -12.12 5.24
CA LEU A 207 4.55 -13.22 4.27
C LEU A 207 4.93 -14.55 4.93
N LYS A 208 5.80 -14.53 5.95
CA LYS A 208 6.18 -15.75 6.72
C LYS A 208 4.97 -16.43 7.36
N ASP A 209 4.04 -15.64 7.89
CA ASP A 209 2.84 -16.14 8.59
C ASP A 209 1.83 -16.71 7.58
N LEU A 210 1.65 -15.99 6.46
CA LEU A 210 0.85 -16.47 5.33
C LEU A 210 1.40 -17.78 4.77
N ARG A 211 2.74 -17.87 4.62
CA ARG A 211 3.41 -19.07 4.14
C ARG A 211 3.19 -20.25 5.08
N ALA A 212 3.41 -20.06 6.37
CA ALA A 212 3.20 -21.11 7.36
C ALA A 212 1.75 -21.61 7.40
N LEU A 213 0.78 -20.75 7.12
CA LEU A 213 -0.62 -21.10 7.07
C LEU A 213 -0.98 -21.85 5.75
N VAL A 214 -0.63 -21.24 4.61
CA VAL A 214 -1.04 -21.73 3.27
C VAL A 214 -0.37 -23.05 2.90
N LEU A 215 0.76 -23.39 3.51
CA LEU A 215 1.42 -24.68 3.29
C LEU A 215 0.73 -25.86 4.01
N LYS A 216 -0.21 -25.61 4.93
CA LYS A 216 -0.99 -26.67 5.56
C LYS A 216 -2.02 -27.21 4.56
N ASP A 217 -1.99 -28.50 4.26
CA ASP A 217 -2.84 -29.10 3.23
C ASP A 217 -4.33 -28.74 3.30
N PRO A 218 -5.01 -28.79 4.44
CA PRO A 218 -6.41 -28.39 4.49
C PRO A 218 -6.62 -26.93 4.03
N ILE A 219 -5.73 -26.02 4.43
CA ILE A 219 -5.83 -24.60 4.10
C ILE A 219 -5.47 -24.37 2.63
N LYS A 220 -4.41 -25.03 2.15
CA LYS A 220 -4.00 -24.97 0.75
C LYS A 220 -5.13 -25.37 -0.19
N ASN A 221 -5.84 -26.44 0.14
CA ASN A 221 -6.98 -26.92 -0.63
C ASN A 221 -8.13 -25.89 -0.63
N LEU A 222 -8.50 -25.35 0.54
CA LEU A 222 -9.52 -24.32 0.66
C LEU A 222 -9.19 -23.05 -0.13
N VAL A 223 -7.92 -22.64 -0.10
CA VAL A 223 -7.45 -21.48 -0.87
C VAL A 223 -7.53 -21.80 -2.36
N ARG A 224 -7.01 -22.96 -2.79
CA ARG A 224 -7.06 -23.40 -4.19
C ARG A 224 -8.48 -23.41 -4.75
N ASP A 225 -9.44 -23.96 -4.00
CA ASP A 225 -10.83 -24.08 -4.43
C ASP A 225 -11.48 -22.70 -4.64
N LYS A 226 -11.04 -21.68 -3.88
CA LYS A 226 -11.58 -20.33 -3.96
C LYS A 226 -10.86 -19.41 -4.97
N VAL A 227 -9.54 -19.54 -5.14
CA VAL A 227 -8.76 -18.65 -6.02
C VAL A 227 -8.35 -19.28 -7.35
N GLY A 228 -8.41 -20.59 -7.45
CA GLY A 228 -7.94 -21.38 -8.60
C GLY A 228 -6.45 -21.74 -8.51
N ASN A 229 -6.07 -22.82 -9.22
CA ASN A 229 -4.70 -23.34 -9.21
C ASN A 229 -3.68 -22.34 -9.73
N GLU A 230 -4.00 -21.63 -10.80
CA GLU A 230 -3.06 -20.73 -11.46
C GLU A 230 -2.56 -19.64 -10.50
N LYS A 231 -3.48 -18.90 -9.88
CA LYS A 231 -3.14 -17.80 -8.96
C LYS A 231 -2.43 -18.31 -7.72
N LEU A 232 -2.88 -19.45 -7.19
CA LEU A 232 -2.22 -20.08 -6.05
C LEU A 232 -0.79 -20.50 -6.40
N ASN A 233 -0.57 -21.10 -7.56
CA ASN A 233 0.76 -21.54 -8.01
C ASN A 233 1.70 -20.34 -8.22
N ILE A 234 1.24 -19.23 -8.79
CA ILE A 234 2.04 -18.01 -8.90
C ILE A 234 2.52 -17.54 -7.52
N PHE A 235 1.64 -17.55 -6.53
CA PHE A 235 2.00 -17.17 -5.16
C PHE A 235 2.97 -18.16 -4.53
N LEU A 236 2.69 -19.48 -4.59
CA LEU A 236 3.49 -20.52 -3.95
C LEU A 236 4.87 -20.68 -4.59
N ASN A 237 4.98 -20.45 -5.90
CA ASN A 237 6.23 -20.61 -6.65
C ASN A 237 7.01 -19.30 -6.73
N SER A 238 6.51 -18.21 -6.15
CA SER A 238 7.29 -16.99 -6.07
C SER A 238 8.61 -17.24 -5.33
N SER A 239 9.70 -16.70 -5.84
CA SER A 239 11.02 -16.87 -5.22
C SER A 239 11.02 -16.45 -3.75
N GLU A 240 10.29 -15.40 -3.43
CA GLU A 240 10.18 -14.88 -2.08
C GLU A 240 9.35 -15.80 -1.15
N PHE A 241 8.32 -16.44 -1.67
CA PHE A 241 7.53 -17.40 -0.90
C PHE A 241 8.34 -18.68 -0.59
N THR A 242 9.20 -19.10 -1.51
CA THR A 242 10.00 -20.34 -1.37
C THR A 242 11.24 -20.16 -0.49
N LYS A 243 11.74 -18.94 -0.28
CA LYS A 243 12.88 -18.69 0.60
C LYS A 243 12.54 -19.07 2.06
N GLN A 244 13.47 -19.74 2.73
CA GLN A 244 13.30 -20.13 4.14
C GLN A 244 13.09 -18.92 5.05
N ASN A 245 13.75 -17.80 4.74
CA ASN A 245 13.52 -16.50 5.37
C ASN A 245 12.82 -15.58 4.38
N ALA A 246 11.51 -15.58 4.38
CA ALA A 246 10.71 -14.67 3.55
C ALA A 246 10.94 -13.17 3.85
N ASN A 247 11.85 -12.86 4.74
CA ASN A 247 12.36 -11.52 5.07
C ASN A 247 13.85 -11.39 4.72
N ALA A 248 14.31 -12.09 3.68
CA ALA A 248 15.70 -12.04 3.25
C ALA A 248 16.18 -10.62 2.89
N ASN A 249 17.48 -10.45 2.88
CA ASN A 249 18.22 -9.19 2.84
C ASN A 249 17.62 -8.03 2.04
N ALA A 250 17.73 -6.83 2.60
CA ALA A 250 17.25 -5.58 2.01
C ALA A 250 17.75 -5.30 0.58
N ASN A 251 18.83 -5.95 0.19
CA ASN A 251 19.47 -5.78 -1.11
C ASN A 251 19.13 -6.91 -2.10
N ASP A 252 18.35 -7.91 -1.69
CA ASP A 252 17.95 -8.97 -2.60
C ASP A 252 16.99 -8.44 -3.66
N THR A 253 17.39 -8.54 -4.91
CA THR A 253 16.50 -8.30 -6.05
C THR A 253 15.46 -9.41 -6.12
N CYS A 254 14.27 -9.06 -6.58
CA CYS A 254 13.13 -9.96 -6.66
C CYS A 254 12.49 -9.84 -8.04
N GLU A 255 11.95 -10.91 -8.56
CA GLU A 255 11.21 -10.92 -9.84
C GLU A 255 10.00 -9.99 -9.86
N PHE A 256 9.51 -9.61 -8.67
CA PHE A 256 8.38 -8.70 -8.49
C PHE A 256 8.81 -7.28 -8.12
N ASP A 257 10.04 -6.90 -8.39
CA ASP A 257 10.53 -5.54 -8.20
C ASP A 257 9.97 -4.60 -9.25
N TYR A 258 9.16 -3.64 -8.82
CA TYR A 258 8.52 -2.67 -9.71
C TYR A 258 9.41 -1.41 -9.81
N LYS A 259 10.31 -1.45 -10.81
CA LYS A 259 11.16 -0.31 -11.15
C LYS A 259 10.34 0.81 -11.76
N MET A 260 10.64 2.05 -11.39
CA MET A 260 9.87 3.20 -11.85
C MET A 260 10.75 4.44 -12.00
N LYS A 261 10.54 5.18 -13.07
CA LYS A 261 11.09 6.52 -13.22
C LYS A 261 10.25 7.52 -12.40
N LYS A 262 10.87 8.62 -12.01
CA LYS A 262 10.16 9.73 -11.37
C LYS A 262 8.97 10.19 -12.22
N GLY A 263 7.87 10.51 -11.58
CA GLY A 263 6.60 10.82 -12.25
C GLY A 263 5.73 9.59 -12.58
N GLY A 264 6.27 8.38 -12.49
CA GLY A 264 5.50 7.16 -12.65
C GLY A 264 4.78 6.73 -11.36
N ALA A 265 3.81 5.84 -11.49
CA ALA A 265 3.00 5.36 -10.38
C ALA A 265 2.87 3.84 -10.33
N VAL A 266 2.90 3.30 -9.13
CA VAL A 266 2.44 1.96 -8.79
C VAL A 266 1.08 2.09 -8.11
N ILE A 267 0.06 1.47 -8.68
CA ILE A 267 -1.29 1.46 -8.12
C ILE A 267 -1.61 0.03 -7.70
N PHE A 268 -2.02 -0.17 -6.46
CA PHE A 268 -2.23 -1.51 -5.94
C PHE A 268 -3.31 -1.60 -4.86
N ASP A 269 -3.92 -2.78 -4.78
CA ASP A 269 -4.83 -3.17 -3.72
C ASP A 269 -4.02 -3.39 -2.43
N GLU A 270 -4.43 -2.81 -1.32
CA GLU A 270 -3.73 -2.92 -0.03
C GLU A 270 -3.59 -4.35 0.50
N LEU A 271 -4.40 -5.28 -0.01
CA LEU A 271 -4.31 -6.71 0.32
C LEU A 271 -3.15 -7.42 -0.40
N VAL A 272 -2.54 -6.78 -1.41
CA VAL A 272 -1.37 -7.35 -2.08
C VAL A 272 -0.22 -7.46 -1.08
N VAL A 273 0.39 -8.63 -1.05
CA VAL A 273 1.62 -8.83 -0.26
C VAL A 273 2.75 -8.07 -0.92
N HIS A 274 3.36 -7.15 -0.18
CA HIS A 274 4.37 -6.23 -0.71
C HIS A 274 5.46 -5.93 0.31
N ARG A 275 6.55 -5.34 -0.17
CA ARG A 275 7.64 -4.80 0.65
C ARG A 275 8.16 -3.48 0.08
N GLY A 276 8.85 -2.70 0.90
CA GLY A 276 9.64 -1.55 0.47
C GLY A 276 11.12 -1.90 0.54
N SER A 277 11.82 -1.94 -0.59
CA SER A 277 13.27 -2.17 -0.63
C SER A 277 14.05 -1.01 -0.04
N ALA A 278 15.29 -1.28 0.37
CA ALA A 278 16.20 -0.26 0.87
C ALA A 278 16.62 0.72 -0.24
N PRO A 279 16.58 2.03 0.01
CA PRO A 279 17.08 3.04 -0.92
C PRO A 279 18.62 3.18 -0.76
N ASN A 280 19.38 2.21 -1.24
CA ASN A 280 20.83 2.10 -0.97
C ASN A 280 21.72 3.03 -1.80
N LYS A 281 21.23 3.57 -2.92
CA LYS A 281 21.99 4.50 -3.79
C LYS A 281 21.70 5.96 -3.45
N HIS A 282 20.45 6.32 -3.31
CA HIS A 282 19.98 7.67 -2.96
C HIS A 282 18.65 7.61 -2.21
N GLY A 283 18.26 8.70 -1.58
CA GLY A 283 16.98 8.76 -0.87
C GLY A 283 15.79 8.60 -1.82
N ARG A 284 14.70 8.05 -1.30
CA ARG A 284 13.45 7.84 -2.02
C ARG A 284 12.38 8.78 -1.50
N LEU A 285 11.70 9.47 -2.41
CA LEU A 285 10.53 10.28 -2.13
C LEU A 285 9.33 9.70 -2.87
N VAL A 286 8.25 9.43 -2.13
CA VAL A 286 6.99 8.91 -2.65
C VAL A 286 5.85 9.78 -2.21
N LEU A 287 4.97 10.16 -3.12
CA LEU A 287 3.68 10.77 -2.84
C LEU A 287 2.62 9.68 -2.86
N ARG A 288 1.84 9.57 -1.78
CA ARG A 288 0.82 8.53 -1.66
C ARG A 288 -0.57 9.13 -1.55
N TYR A 289 -1.47 8.61 -2.38
CA TYR A 289 -2.91 8.76 -2.21
C TYR A 289 -3.51 7.41 -1.87
N HIS A 290 -4.34 7.39 -0.87
CA HIS A 290 -5.00 6.18 -0.41
C HIS A 290 -6.51 6.40 -0.38
N TYR A 291 -7.21 5.66 -1.21
CA TYR A 291 -8.66 5.68 -1.31
C TYR A 291 -9.26 4.45 -0.68
N HIS A 292 -10.31 4.66 0.10
CA HIS A 292 -11.11 3.59 0.67
C HIS A 292 -12.48 3.52 0.02
N LYS A 293 -13.02 2.30 0.00
CA LYS A 293 -14.44 2.10 -0.23
C LYS A 293 -15.20 2.80 0.87
N LYS A 294 -16.14 3.66 0.51
CA LYS A 294 -17.02 4.32 1.47
C LYS A 294 -18.04 3.30 1.99
N ILE A 295 -18.15 3.17 3.30
CA ILE A 295 -19.05 2.23 3.99
C ILE A 295 -20.30 2.94 4.44
#